data_d6f1f34e1f0d8290781fc0aafe2db266
#
_entry.id   d6f1f34e1f0d8290781fc0aafe2db266
#
_cell.length_a   1.000
_cell.length_b   1.000
_cell.length_c   1.000
_cell.angle_alpha   90.00
_cell.angle_beta   90.00
_cell.angle_gamma   90.00
#
_symmetry.space_group_name_H-M   'P 1'
#
loop_
_entity.id
_entity.type
_entity.pdbx_description
1 polymer ?
#
loop_
_entity_poly.entity_id
_entity_poly.type
_entity_poly.pdbx_seq_one_letter_code
_entity_poly.pdbx_strand_id
1 'polypeptide(L)'
;VVKIIDNKVEENRETTMEELLSIIKGPDFPTAATILGTRGIEEAYRTGRGKIKVRAVTDIETMPNGKSHIIVTELPYLVNKARLIEKMAELVKTKKIDGITAITDESNREGLRINIELRRDVNANVILNQLLKHTQLQDSFGVIMLALVNNEPRVLNLLDMLKYYLRHQEDV
;
A
#
# COMPACT_ATOMS: atom_id res chain seq x y z
N VAL A 1 5.32 -20.45 -10.34
CA VAL A 1 6.29 -21.50 -10.69
C VAL A 1 5.60 -22.61 -11.48
N VAL A 2 4.55 -23.26 -10.95
CA VAL A 2 3.85 -24.37 -11.65
C VAL A 2 3.49 -23.99 -13.09
N LYS A 3 2.87 -22.82 -13.31
CA LYS A 3 2.51 -22.37 -14.68
C LYS A 3 3.71 -22.24 -15.62
N ILE A 4 4.89 -21.87 -15.11
CA ILE A 4 6.12 -21.82 -15.93
C ILE A 4 6.56 -23.22 -16.34
N ILE A 5 6.50 -24.18 -15.42
CA ILE A 5 6.84 -25.58 -15.68
C ILE A 5 5.87 -26.17 -16.70
N ASP A 6 4.56 -26.03 -16.48
CA ASP A 6 3.53 -26.56 -17.36
C ASP A 6 3.68 -26.02 -18.80
N ASN A 7 3.83 -24.72 -18.96
CA ASN A 7 4.01 -24.11 -20.27
C ASN A 7 5.26 -24.62 -20.99
N LYS A 8 6.37 -24.81 -20.27
CA LYS A 8 7.62 -25.31 -20.84
C LYS A 8 7.54 -26.80 -21.19
N VAL A 9 6.96 -27.61 -20.33
CA VAL A 9 6.94 -29.08 -20.48
C VAL A 9 5.79 -29.53 -21.38
N GLU A 10 4.58 -29.03 -21.17
CA GLU A 10 3.37 -29.47 -21.88
C GLU A 10 3.14 -28.74 -23.20
N GLU A 11 3.37 -27.42 -23.21
CA GLU A 11 3.09 -26.57 -24.37
C GLU A 11 4.35 -26.15 -25.13
N ASN A 12 5.55 -26.49 -24.64
CA ASN A 12 6.86 -26.11 -25.20
C ASN A 12 6.96 -24.63 -25.58
N ARG A 13 6.47 -23.77 -24.71
CA ARG A 13 6.48 -22.31 -24.88
C ARG A 13 6.95 -21.57 -23.63
N GLU A 14 7.40 -20.33 -23.82
CA GLU A 14 7.70 -19.43 -22.74
C GLU A 14 6.43 -18.87 -22.10
N THR A 15 6.47 -18.66 -20.77
CA THR A 15 5.40 -17.99 -20.04
C THR A 15 5.45 -16.49 -20.28
N THR A 16 4.31 -15.87 -20.53
CA THR A 16 4.21 -14.42 -20.73
C THR A 16 4.01 -13.68 -19.40
N MET A 17 4.34 -12.39 -19.38
CA MET A 17 4.09 -11.55 -18.20
C MET A 17 2.59 -11.41 -17.92
N GLU A 18 1.75 -11.39 -18.94
CA GLU A 18 0.29 -11.34 -18.82
C GLU A 18 -0.27 -12.54 -18.06
N GLU A 19 0.25 -13.72 -18.31
CA GLU A 19 -0.13 -14.95 -17.58
C GLU A 19 0.26 -14.86 -16.10
N LEU A 20 1.44 -14.32 -15.79
CA LEU A 20 1.89 -14.11 -14.42
C LEU A 20 1.04 -13.07 -13.70
N LEU A 21 0.71 -11.95 -14.34
CA LEU A 21 -0.15 -10.90 -13.78
C LEU A 21 -1.58 -11.38 -13.51
N SER A 22 -2.06 -12.37 -14.25
CA SER A 22 -3.36 -12.99 -13.99
C SER A 22 -3.38 -13.81 -12.70
N ILE A 23 -2.23 -14.35 -12.30
CA ILE A 23 -2.07 -15.20 -11.10
C ILE A 23 -1.63 -14.37 -9.91
N ILE A 24 -0.57 -13.57 -10.06
CA ILE A 24 0.00 -12.70 -9.03
C ILE A 24 -0.47 -11.27 -9.30
N LYS A 25 -1.54 -10.89 -8.64
CA LYS A 25 -2.23 -9.61 -8.89
C LYS A 25 -1.54 -8.39 -8.29
N GLY A 26 -0.73 -8.59 -7.28
CA GLY A 26 -0.01 -7.50 -6.64
C GLY A 26 0.81 -7.94 -5.44
N PRO A 27 1.67 -7.05 -4.93
CA PRO A 27 2.42 -7.29 -3.70
C PRO A 27 1.50 -7.23 -2.48
N ASP A 28 1.94 -7.86 -1.42
CA ASP A 28 1.30 -7.84 -0.11
C ASP A 28 2.18 -7.07 0.88
N PHE A 29 1.58 -6.25 1.72
CA PHE A 29 2.29 -5.47 2.73
C PHE A 29 1.94 -5.94 4.14
N PRO A 30 2.91 -6.01 5.07
CA PRO A 30 2.64 -6.44 6.45
C PRO A 30 1.69 -5.51 7.20
N THR A 31 1.56 -4.27 6.79
CA THR A 31 0.65 -3.27 7.36
C THR A 31 -0.70 -3.21 6.66
N ALA A 32 -0.96 -4.11 5.71
CA ALA A 32 -2.15 -4.12 4.85
C ALA A 32 -2.32 -2.79 4.07
N ALA A 33 -3.43 -2.08 4.21
CA ALA A 33 -3.78 -0.90 3.43
C ALA A 33 -4.26 -1.23 2.00
N THR A 34 -4.60 -0.21 1.24
CA THR A 34 -5.18 -0.37 -0.11
C THR A 34 -4.25 0.16 -1.18
N ILE A 35 -3.98 -0.65 -2.19
CA ILE A 35 -3.23 -0.22 -3.38
C ILE A 35 -4.20 0.42 -4.37
N LEU A 36 -3.85 1.60 -4.88
CA LEU A 36 -4.64 2.34 -5.84
C LEU A 36 -4.18 2.07 -7.28
N GLY A 37 -5.01 1.34 -8.02
CA GLY A 37 -4.75 1.00 -9.42
C GLY A 37 -3.68 -0.07 -9.60
N THR A 38 -3.59 -0.59 -10.81
CA THR A 38 -2.70 -1.72 -11.17
C THR A 38 -1.46 -1.30 -11.96
N ARG A 39 -1.46 -0.09 -12.53
CA ARG A 39 -0.40 0.38 -13.43
C ARG A 39 1.00 0.31 -12.82
N GLY A 40 1.14 0.74 -11.55
CA GLY A 40 2.42 0.69 -10.85
C GLY A 40 2.88 -0.74 -10.55
N ILE A 41 1.94 -1.65 -10.31
CA ILE A 41 2.21 -3.09 -10.12
C ILE A 41 2.70 -3.70 -11.44
N GLU A 42 2.01 -3.44 -12.53
CA GLU A 42 2.39 -3.94 -13.86
C GLU A 42 3.78 -3.44 -14.27
N GLU A 43 4.05 -2.15 -14.07
CA GLU A 43 5.36 -1.57 -14.34
C GLU A 43 6.47 -2.24 -13.51
N ALA A 44 6.24 -2.42 -12.20
CA ALA A 44 7.19 -3.07 -11.31
C ALA A 44 7.46 -4.52 -11.71
N TYR A 45 6.43 -5.28 -12.06
CA TYR A 45 6.56 -6.68 -12.44
C TYR A 45 7.19 -6.87 -13.82
N ARG A 46 7.01 -5.92 -14.75
CA ARG A 46 7.62 -5.96 -16.09
C ARG A 46 9.08 -5.51 -16.12
N THR A 47 9.43 -4.53 -15.30
CA THR A 47 10.75 -3.87 -15.36
C THR A 47 11.60 -4.10 -14.10
N GLY A 48 11.01 -4.57 -13.01
CA GLY A 48 11.64 -4.65 -11.70
C GLY A 48 11.60 -3.35 -10.90
N ARG A 49 11.06 -2.27 -11.44
CA ARG A 49 10.89 -0.97 -10.78
C ARG A 49 9.55 -0.37 -11.10
N GLY A 50 8.90 0.21 -10.09
CA GLY A 50 7.62 0.90 -10.27
C GLY A 50 7.23 1.70 -9.06
N LYS A 51 6.22 2.55 -9.21
CA LYS A 51 5.62 3.31 -8.10
C LYS A 51 4.19 2.85 -7.87
N ILE A 52 3.93 2.38 -6.67
CA ILE A 52 2.62 1.94 -6.23
C ILE A 52 2.05 3.00 -5.27
N LYS A 53 0.84 3.48 -5.54
CA LYS A 53 0.14 4.34 -4.59
C LYS A 53 -0.59 3.49 -3.57
N VAL A 54 -0.32 3.75 -2.30
CA VAL A 54 -0.91 3.05 -1.16
C VAL A 54 -1.72 4.05 -0.33
N ARG A 55 -2.93 3.68 0.02
CA ARG A 55 -3.86 4.49 0.81
C ARG A 55 -4.21 3.77 2.10
N ALA A 56 -4.24 4.51 3.21
CA ALA A 56 -4.77 4.04 4.47
C ALA A 56 -6.23 3.56 4.33
N VAL A 57 -6.59 2.57 5.10
CA VAL A 57 -8.00 2.16 5.24
C VAL A 57 -8.65 3.07 6.26
N THR A 58 -9.68 3.78 5.82
CA THR A 58 -10.42 4.74 6.64
C THR A 58 -11.92 4.47 6.56
N ASP A 59 -12.61 4.79 7.64
CA ASP A 59 -14.06 4.75 7.72
C ASP A 59 -14.59 6.04 8.34
N ILE A 60 -15.83 6.42 8.02
CA ILE A 60 -16.50 7.59 8.57
C ILE A 60 -17.65 7.12 9.43
N GLU A 61 -17.56 7.38 10.72
CA GLU A 61 -18.59 7.11 11.69
C GLU A 61 -19.35 8.39 12.05
N THR A 62 -20.67 8.35 12.02
CA THR A 62 -21.51 9.45 12.48
C THR A 62 -22.03 9.16 13.86
N MET A 63 -21.75 10.06 14.79
CA MET A 63 -22.19 9.95 16.18
C MET A 63 -23.61 10.48 16.39
N PRO A 64 -24.34 10.01 17.42
CA PRO A 64 -25.69 10.48 17.73
C PRO A 64 -25.83 12.00 17.95
N ASN A 65 -24.73 12.63 18.33
CA ASN A 65 -24.64 14.08 18.54
C ASN A 65 -24.47 14.88 17.22
N GLY A 66 -24.49 14.23 16.06
CA GLY A 66 -24.32 14.83 14.75
C GLY A 66 -22.87 15.14 14.35
N LYS A 67 -21.89 14.77 15.19
CA LYS A 67 -20.46 14.85 14.81
C LYS A 67 -20.07 13.63 14.00
N SER A 68 -19.12 13.82 13.06
CA SER A 68 -18.51 12.73 12.32
C SER A 68 -17.10 12.48 12.83
N HIS A 69 -16.70 11.22 12.80
CA HIS A 69 -15.36 10.77 13.12
C HIS A 69 -14.75 10.04 11.92
N ILE A 70 -13.51 10.31 11.61
CA ILE A 70 -12.73 9.54 10.63
C ILE A 70 -11.89 8.56 11.42
N ILE A 71 -12.09 7.27 11.17
CA ILE A 71 -11.37 6.18 11.82
C ILE A 71 -10.37 5.60 10.84
N VAL A 72 -9.09 5.59 11.20
CA VAL A 72 -8.00 4.99 10.40
C VAL A 72 -7.60 3.67 11.05
N THR A 73 -7.72 2.58 10.32
CA THR A 73 -7.44 1.22 10.82
C THR A 73 -6.20 0.58 10.22
N GLU A 74 -5.77 1.04 9.04
CA GLU A 74 -4.56 0.55 8.38
C GLU A 74 -3.80 1.71 7.77
N LEU A 75 -2.46 1.66 7.85
CA LEU A 75 -1.56 2.69 7.30
C LEU A 75 -0.74 2.14 6.14
N PRO A 76 -0.34 3.00 5.18
CA PRO A 76 0.64 2.62 4.16
C PRO A 76 1.94 2.11 4.79
N TYR A 77 2.58 1.16 4.12
CA TYR A 77 3.86 0.59 4.56
C TYR A 77 4.93 1.67 4.74
N LEU A 78 5.73 1.58 5.80
CA LEU A 78 6.76 2.53 6.24
C LEU A 78 6.25 3.89 6.73
N VAL A 79 4.95 4.09 6.86
CA VAL A 79 4.40 5.30 7.48
C VAL A 79 4.43 5.16 9.00
N ASN A 80 5.11 6.11 9.66
CA ASN A 80 5.19 6.17 11.11
C ASN A 80 3.93 6.83 11.68
N LYS A 81 3.20 6.11 12.52
CA LYS A 81 1.95 6.57 13.14
C LYS A 81 2.13 7.86 13.94
N ALA A 82 3.15 7.96 14.76
CA ALA A 82 3.39 9.14 15.60
C ALA A 82 3.66 10.39 14.75
N ARG A 83 4.52 10.28 13.73
CA ARG A 83 4.78 11.39 12.79
C ARG A 83 3.55 11.78 12.00
N LEU A 84 2.73 10.81 11.61
CA LEU A 84 1.47 11.08 10.92
C LEU A 84 0.52 11.90 11.79
N ILE A 85 0.35 11.53 13.06
CA ILE A 85 -0.49 12.24 14.03
C ILE A 85 0.06 13.65 14.29
N GLU A 86 1.36 13.80 14.47
CA GLU A 86 2.02 15.11 14.61
C GLU A 86 1.78 15.99 13.38
N LYS A 87 1.90 15.45 12.19
CA LYS A 87 1.65 16.18 10.94
C LYS A 87 0.19 16.61 10.81
N MET A 88 -0.75 15.75 11.16
CA MET A 88 -2.16 16.10 11.18
C MET A 88 -2.44 17.22 12.20
N ALA A 89 -1.87 17.15 13.39
CA ALA A 89 -2.00 18.17 14.42
C ALA A 89 -1.39 19.51 13.97
N GLU A 90 -0.26 19.49 13.28
CA GLU A 90 0.36 20.69 12.69
C GLU A 90 -0.56 21.34 11.66
N LEU A 91 -1.17 20.56 10.77
CA LEU A 91 -2.10 21.07 9.76
C LEU A 91 -3.34 21.72 10.37
N VAL A 92 -3.83 21.19 11.48
CA VAL A 92 -4.93 21.78 12.24
C VAL A 92 -4.49 23.08 12.90
N LYS A 93 -3.32 23.08 13.55
CA LYS A 93 -2.75 24.26 14.24
C LYS A 93 -2.48 25.41 13.28
N THR A 94 -1.96 25.12 12.09
CA THR A 94 -1.68 26.12 11.05
C THR A 94 -2.91 26.49 10.22
N LYS A 95 -4.08 25.93 10.54
CA LYS A 95 -5.36 26.15 9.83
C LYS A 95 -5.34 25.81 8.35
N LYS A 96 -4.43 24.93 7.91
CA LYS A 96 -4.45 24.37 6.55
C LYS A 96 -5.60 23.41 6.34
N ILE A 97 -5.98 22.69 7.39
CA ILE A 97 -7.20 21.87 7.45
C ILE A 97 -8.04 22.41 8.60
N ASP A 98 -9.23 22.86 8.29
CA ASP A 98 -10.21 23.31 9.28
C ASP A 98 -11.33 22.29 9.45
N GLY A 99 -11.86 22.18 10.65
CA GLY A 99 -12.96 21.29 10.96
C GLY A 99 -12.60 20.06 11.80
N ILE A 100 -11.34 19.82 12.09
CA ILE A 100 -10.88 18.80 13.03
C ILE A 100 -10.83 19.39 14.44
N THR A 101 -11.50 18.72 15.40
CA THR A 101 -11.54 19.15 16.81
C THR A 101 -10.56 18.41 17.68
N ALA A 102 -10.31 17.12 17.40
CA ALA A 102 -9.39 16.30 18.17
C ALA A 102 -8.84 15.15 17.30
N ILE A 103 -7.64 14.69 17.63
CA ILE A 103 -7.02 13.52 17.03
C ILE A 103 -6.53 12.64 18.18
N THR A 104 -7.03 11.42 18.26
CA THR A 104 -6.73 10.48 19.35
C THR A 104 -6.20 9.17 18.79
N ASP A 105 -5.11 8.67 19.35
CA ASP A 105 -4.60 7.34 19.07
C ASP A 105 -5.28 6.34 20.03
N GLU A 106 -6.18 5.55 19.49
CA GLU A 106 -6.92 4.51 20.21
C GLU A 106 -6.37 3.11 19.91
N SER A 107 -5.18 3.00 19.35
CA SER A 107 -4.55 1.73 19.00
C SER A 107 -4.32 0.88 20.26
N ASN A 108 -4.59 -0.42 20.13
CA ASN A 108 -4.47 -1.38 21.21
C ASN A 108 -3.94 -2.73 20.67
N ARG A 109 -4.08 -3.81 21.45
CA ARG A 109 -3.66 -5.16 21.06
C ARG A 109 -4.47 -5.75 19.91
N GLU A 110 -5.66 -5.25 19.65
CA GLU A 110 -6.52 -5.67 18.54
C GLU A 110 -6.09 -5.05 17.21
N GLY A 111 -5.37 -3.93 17.24
CA GLY A 111 -4.83 -3.29 16.06
C GLY A 111 -4.72 -1.77 16.13
N LEU A 112 -4.38 -1.19 14.98
CA LEU A 112 -4.30 0.25 14.79
C LEU A 112 -5.70 0.87 14.76
N ARG A 113 -5.86 1.94 15.50
CA ARG A 113 -7.06 2.78 15.44
C ARG A 113 -6.70 4.24 15.75
N ILE A 114 -6.84 5.10 14.76
CA ILE A 114 -6.69 6.55 14.94
C ILE A 114 -8.06 7.17 14.74
N ASN A 115 -8.52 7.92 15.75
CA ASN A 115 -9.80 8.60 15.74
C ASN A 115 -9.59 10.10 15.50
N ILE A 116 -10.18 10.62 14.42
CA ILE A 116 -10.16 12.04 14.04
C ILE A 116 -11.56 12.59 14.21
N GLU A 117 -11.78 13.39 15.24
CA GLU A 117 -13.06 14.04 15.51
C GLU A 117 -13.25 15.28 14.66
N LEU A 118 -14.42 15.42 14.03
CA LEU A 118 -14.78 16.54 13.19
C LEU A 118 -15.87 17.40 13.86
N ARG A 119 -15.92 18.70 13.49
CA ARG A 119 -17.05 19.58 13.83
C ARG A 119 -18.34 19.12 13.16
N ARG A 120 -19.48 19.55 13.68
CA ARG A 120 -20.81 19.21 13.13
C ARG A 120 -21.08 19.78 11.74
N ASP A 121 -20.49 20.94 11.45
CA ASP A 121 -20.75 21.76 10.26
C ASP A 121 -19.85 21.43 9.07
N VAL A 122 -19.01 20.38 9.17
CA VAL A 122 -18.06 20.01 8.12
C VAL A 122 -18.43 18.70 7.44
N ASN A 123 -18.11 18.61 6.16
CA ASN A 123 -18.26 17.37 5.40
C ASN A 123 -17.04 16.49 5.63
N ALA A 124 -17.27 15.31 6.20
CA ALA A 124 -16.21 14.35 6.52
C ALA A 124 -15.40 13.90 5.28
N ASN A 125 -16.06 13.74 4.13
CA ASN A 125 -15.37 13.36 2.89
C ASN A 125 -14.40 14.45 2.40
N VAL A 126 -14.76 15.72 2.55
CA VAL A 126 -13.88 16.85 2.18
C VAL A 126 -12.65 16.88 3.08
N ILE A 127 -12.82 16.72 4.38
CA ILE A 127 -11.71 16.64 5.34
C ILE A 127 -10.82 15.42 5.07
N LEU A 128 -11.41 14.27 4.80
CA LEU A 128 -10.66 13.06 4.45
C LEU A 128 -9.81 13.28 3.19
N ASN A 129 -10.37 13.88 2.14
CA ASN A 129 -9.64 14.20 0.91
C ASN A 129 -8.48 15.16 1.16
N GLN A 130 -8.67 16.17 2.02
CA GLN A 130 -7.59 17.07 2.41
C GLN A 130 -6.47 16.35 3.18
N LEU A 131 -6.82 15.43 4.09
CA LEU A 131 -5.86 14.59 4.81
C LEU A 131 -5.09 13.68 3.86
N LEU A 132 -5.75 13.04 2.91
CA LEU A 132 -5.11 12.20 1.88
C LEU A 132 -4.13 13.01 1.01
N LYS A 133 -4.45 14.27 0.72
CA LYS A 133 -3.61 15.16 -0.09
C LYS A 133 -2.39 15.69 0.67
N HIS A 134 -2.53 16.02 1.95
CA HIS A 134 -1.52 16.74 2.72
C HIS A 134 -0.74 15.87 3.73
N THR A 135 -1.10 14.62 3.89
CA THR A 135 -0.44 13.69 4.82
C THR A 135 -0.08 12.37 4.14
N GLN A 136 0.66 11.53 4.87
CA GLN A 136 1.03 10.19 4.42
C GLN A 136 -0.09 9.13 4.62
N LEU A 137 -1.33 9.54 4.83
CA LEU A 137 -2.48 8.63 4.71
C LEU A 137 -2.63 8.07 3.30
N GLN A 138 -2.09 8.77 2.32
CA GLN A 138 -1.84 8.26 0.98
C GLN A 138 -0.41 8.59 0.61
N ASP A 139 0.36 7.58 0.23
CA ASP A 139 1.76 7.74 -0.15
C ASP A 139 2.13 6.83 -1.31
N SER A 140 3.24 7.13 -1.96
CA SER A 140 3.78 6.33 -3.05
C SER A 140 4.91 5.45 -2.54
N PHE A 141 4.77 4.15 -2.75
CA PHE A 141 5.82 3.18 -2.46
C PHE A 141 6.63 2.89 -3.73
N GLY A 142 7.93 3.14 -3.66
CA GLY A 142 8.86 2.80 -4.74
C GLY A 142 9.24 1.33 -4.67
N VAL A 143 8.77 0.54 -5.63
CA VAL A 143 9.12 -0.88 -5.74
C VAL A 143 10.45 -1.03 -6.47
N ILE A 144 11.37 -1.76 -5.87
CA ILE A 144 12.62 -2.21 -6.49
C ILE A 144 12.74 -3.70 -6.23
N MET A 145 12.65 -4.50 -7.29
CA MET A 145 12.73 -5.95 -7.21
C MET A 145 14.19 -6.38 -7.29
N LEU A 146 14.90 -6.25 -6.18
CA LEU A 146 16.32 -6.58 -6.05
C LEU A 146 16.49 -8.01 -5.56
N ALA A 147 17.33 -8.79 -6.24
CA ALA A 147 17.69 -10.14 -5.84
C ALA A 147 19.19 -10.39 -6.04
N LEU A 148 19.70 -11.39 -5.33
CA LEU A 148 21.06 -11.87 -5.52
C LEU A 148 21.06 -12.99 -6.57
N VAL A 149 21.80 -12.77 -7.65
CA VAL A 149 22.05 -13.78 -8.69
C VAL A 149 23.55 -14.06 -8.71
N ASN A 150 23.94 -15.29 -8.37
CA ASN A 150 25.34 -15.66 -8.20
C ASN A 150 26.10 -14.72 -7.24
N ASN A 151 25.47 -14.35 -6.12
CA ASN A 151 25.95 -13.40 -5.12
C ASN A 151 26.13 -11.95 -5.61
N GLU A 152 25.61 -11.61 -6.79
CA GLU A 152 25.58 -10.24 -7.31
C GLU A 152 24.18 -9.66 -7.23
N PRO A 153 24.00 -8.44 -6.67
CA PRO A 153 22.68 -7.80 -6.64
C PRO A 153 22.25 -7.36 -8.04
N ARG A 154 21.05 -7.77 -8.43
CA ARG A 154 20.43 -7.40 -9.72
C ARG A 154 18.97 -7.02 -9.53
N VAL A 155 18.52 -6.04 -10.29
CA VAL A 155 17.10 -5.70 -10.42
C VAL A 155 16.50 -6.61 -11.51
N LEU A 156 15.51 -7.40 -11.13
CA LEU A 156 14.86 -8.40 -11.98
C LEU A 156 13.38 -8.11 -12.13
N ASN A 157 12.80 -8.44 -13.26
CA ASN A 157 11.35 -8.52 -13.41
C ASN A 157 10.79 -9.79 -12.72
N LEU A 158 9.47 -9.87 -12.59
CA LEU A 158 8.84 -11.00 -11.89
C LEU A 158 9.14 -12.35 -12.56
N LEU A 159 9.08 -12.40 -13.88
CA LEU A 159 9.34 -13.63 -14.63
C LEU A 159 10.77 -14.13 -14.42
N ASP A 160 11.76 -13.25 -14.47
CA ASP A 160 13.16 -13.61 -14.26
C ASP A 160 13.43 -14.05 -12.81
N MET A 161 12.82 -13.39 -11.82
CA MET A 161 12.90 -13.84 -10.43
C MET A 161 12.40 -15.28 -10.26
N LEU A 162 11.25 -15.60 -10.84
CA LEU A 162 10.67 -16.93 -10.77
C LEU A 162 11.50 -17.97 -11.53
N LYS A 163 12.10 -17.62 -12.68
CA LYS A 163 12.99 -18.47 -13.43
C LYS A 163 14.28 -18.78 -12.67
N TYR A 164 14.91 -17.79 -12.05
CA TYR A 164 16.09 -17.99 -11.20
C TYR A 164 15.78 -18.83 -9.97
N TYR A 165 14.63 -18.59 -9.34
CA TYR A 165 14.17 -19.42 -8.24
C TYR A 165 14.00 -20.89 -8.65
N LEU A 166 13.36 -21.14 -9.78
CA LEU A 166 13.16 -22.50 -10.30
C LEU A 166 14.50 -23.19 -10.58
N ARG A 167 15.45 -22.50 -11.24
CA ARG A 167 16.79 -23.02 -11.47
C ARG A 167 17.50 -23.37 -10.16
N HIS A 168 17.42 -22.49 -9.17
CA HIS A 168 17.99 -22.74 -7.85
C HIS A 168 17.41 -24.00 -7.20
N GLN A 169 16.11 -24.23 -7.33
CA GLN A 169 15.45 -25.45 -6.82
C GLN A 169 15.89 -26.71 -7.57
N GLU A 170 16.16 -26.61 -8.87
CA GLU A 170 16.71 -27.72 -9.67
C GLU A 170 18.17 -28.04 -9.27
N ASP A 171 18.96 -27.04 -8.92
CA ASP A 171 20.39 -27.20 -8.56
C ASP A 171 20.58 -27.74 -7.14
N VAL A 172 19.63 -27.53 -6.24
CA VAL A 172 19.65 -28.01 -4.85
C VAL A 172 19.09 -29.43 -4.74
#